data_034b779c07322657603c0063bfd9fe42
#
_entry.id   034b779c07322657603c0063bfd9fe42
#
_cell.length_a   1.000
_cell.length_b   1.000
_cell.length_c   1.000
_cell.angle_alpha   90.00
_cell.angle_beta   90.00
_cell.angle_gamma   90.00
#
_symmetry.space_group_name_H-M   'P 1'
#
loop_
_entity.id
_entity.type
_entity.pdbx_description
1 polymer ?
#
loop_
_entity_poly.entity_id
_entity_poly.type
_entity_poly.pdbx_seq_one_letter_code
_entity_poly.pdbx_strand_id
1 'polypeptide(L)'
;LRTRRQRQMCIRDRYNGMATAADWMSGASFVAMAGGVYFGGYGYLAFIVGWTGGYVLVNSLLAPYLRKFGCYTVPDFIGTRYGGNLARFCAIVVLVVASFTYVTAQINATGTVAARALQIPFEYGVWFGLVGILLCSVLGGMRAVTWTQVAQYIVLIIAYLVPVIWMSNKQDFGLIQQFVCGDAVARIAELEVMHQVGSLLPPQSVSGLKALTVPHSTVAEGGLAAWKFVTLVLCMMLGTASLPHILMRYFTTPSVAAARGSVA
;
A
#
# COMPACT_ATOMS: atom_id res chain seq x y z
N LEU A 1 17.34 29.57 -3.53
CA LEU A 1 17.96 29.26 -4.83
C LEU A 1 17.78 27.75 -5.10
N ARG A 2 16.92 27.39 -6.06
CA ARG A 2 16.74 26.00 -6.47
C ARG A 2 17.96 25.55 -7.27
N THR A 3 18.62 24.46 -6.86
CA THR A 3 19.69 23.88 -7.65
C THR A 3 19.17 23.39 -9.01
N ARG A 4 20.06 23.33 -10.02
CA ARG A 4 19.72 22.88 -11.38
C ARG A 4 19.06 21.48 -11.36
N ARG A 5 19.49 20.59 -10.47
CA ARG A 5 18.91 19.24 -10.26
C ARG A 5 17.47 19.30 -9.71
N GLN A 6 17.16 20.23 -8.80
CA GLN A 6 15.79 20.39 -8.30
C GLN A 6 14.79 20.82 -9.38
N ARG A 7 15.25 21.67 -10.33
CA ARG A 7 14.40 22.08 -11.46
C ARG A 7 14.11 20.94 -12.43
N GLN A 8 15.06 20.03 -12.62
CA GLN A 8 14.90 18.87 -13.52
C GLN A 8 14.03 17.76 -12.94
N MET A 9 13.90 17.66 -11.60
CA MET A 9 13.09 16.67 -10.93
C MET A 9 11.67 17.14 -10.56
N CYS A 10 11.34 18.42 -10.83
CA CYS A 10 10.00 18.95 -10.52
C CYS A 10 8.95 18.32 -11.43
N ILE A 11 8.14 17.44 -10.86
CA ILE A 11 6.98 16.83 -11.49
C ILE A 11 5.74 17.63 -11.08
N ARG A 12 4.82 17.85 -12.01
CA ARG A 12 3.60 18.62 -11.77
C ARG A 12 2.72 17.89 -10.74
N ASP A 13 2.09 18.64 -9.85
CA ASP A 13 1.38 18.16 -8.66
C ASP A 13 0.45 16.98 -8.90
N ARG A 14 -0.37 17.03 -9.94
CA ARG A 14 -1.30 15.95 -10.31
C ARG A 14 -0.57 14.64 -10.62
N TYR A 15 0.50 14.69 -11.38
CA TYR A 15 1.26 13.48 -11.75
C TYR A 15 2.02 12.90 -10.55
N ASN A 16 2.45 13.74 -9.61
CA ASN A 16 3.04 13.26 -8.37
C ASN A 16 1.99 12.57 -7.48
N GLY A 17 0.78 13.11 -7.41
CA GLY A 17 -0.34 12.48 -6.73
C GLY A 17 -0.70 11.12 -7.32
N MET A 18 -0.85 11.03 -8.65
CA MET A 18 -1.09 9.77 -9.35
C MET A 18 0.01 8.74 -9.10
N ALA A 19 1.28 9.16 -9.14
CA ALA A 19 2.39 8.27 -8.86
C ALA A 19 2.43 7.81 -7.40
N THR A 20 2.05 8.66 -6.45
CA THR A 20 1.94 8.30 -5.02
C THR A 20 0.77 7.32 -4.80
N ALA A 21 -0.34 7.52 -5.48
CA ALA A 21 -1.46 6.59 -5.45
C ALA A 21 -1.10 5.22 -6.06
N ALA A 22 -0.27 5.20 -7.11
CA ALA A 22 0.26 3.95 -7.66
C ALA A 22 1.16 3.19 -6.67
N ASP A 23 1.87 3.88 -5.79
CA ASP A 23 2.66 3.22 -4.74
C ASP A 23 1.76 2.51 -3.71
N TRP A 24 0.59 3.05 -3.40
CA TRP A 24 -0.39 2.35 -2.57
C TRP A 24 -0.92 1.08 -3.26
N MET A 25 -1.12 1.13 -4.58
CA MET A 25 -1.54 0.00 -5.42
C MET A 25 -0.37 -0.95 -5.72
N SER A 26 0.29 -1.41 -4.68
CA SER A 26 1.42 -2.34 -4.77
C SER A 26 0.97 -3.79 -5.04
N GLY A 27 1.92 -4.67 -5.33
CA GLY A 27 1.64 -6.10 -5.45
C GLY A 27 0.96 -6.70 -4.22
N ALA A 28 1.30 -6.22 -3.02
CA ALA A 28 0.66 -6.64 -1.78
C ALA A 28 -0.82 -6.22 -1.73
N SER A 29 -1.16 -4.99 -2.12
CA SER A 29 -2.54 -4.52 -2.11
C SER A 29 -3.37 -5.15 -3.22
N PHE A 30 -2.79 -5.33 -4.41
CA PHE A 30 -3.53 -5.86 -5.56
C PHE A 30 -3.75 -7.38 -5.48
N VAL A 31 -2.71 -8.13 -5.13
CA VAL A 31 -2.74 -9.61 -5.14
C VAL A 31 -3.16 -10.17 -3.79
N ALA A 32 -2.56 -9.67 -2.70
CA ALA A 32 -2.72 -10.30 -1.40
C ALA A 32 -3.90 -9.78 -0.59
N MET A 33 -4.36 -8.53 -0.81
CA MET A 33 -5.39 -7.92 0.05
C MET A 33 -6.75 -8.61 -0.09
N ALA A 34 -7.19 -8.89 -1.31
CA ALA A 34 -8.47 -9.57 -1.54
C ALA A 34 -8.48 -10.96 -0.89
N GLY A 35 -7.41 -11.74 -1.10
CA GLY A 35 -7.24 -13.03 -0.44
C GLY A 35 -7.13 -12.91 1.08
N GLY A 36 -6.41 -11.89 1.55
CA GLY A 36 -6.26 -11.62 2.98
C GLY A 36 -7.58 -11.30 3.68
N VAL A 37 -8.43 -10.48 3.05
CA VAL A 37 -9.78 -10.20 3.57
C VAL A 37 -10.65 -11.46 3.53
N TYR A 38 -10.57 -12.24 2.45
CA TYR A 38 -11.32 -13.47 2.32
C TYR A 38 -10.97 -14.49 3.42
N PHE A 39 -9.70 -14.71 3.74
CA PHE A 39 -9.26 -15.65 4.77
C PHE A 39 -9.24 -15.04 6.19
N GLY A 40 -8.86 -13.78 6.30
CA GLY A 40 -8.65 -13.09 7.58
C GLY A 40 -9.88 -12.40 8.16
N GLY A 41 -10.96 -12.30 7.37
CA GLY A 41 -12.21 -11.68 7.78
C GLY A 41 -12.04 -10.23 8.25
N TYR A 42 -12.84 -9.83 9.23
CA TYR A 42 -12.84 -8.47 9.78
C TYR A 42 -11.46 -7.99 10.26
N GLY A 43 -10.68 -8.87 10.87
CA GLY A 43 -9.36 -8.52 11.40
C GLY A 43 -8.39 -8.01 10.32
N TYR A 44 -8.56 -8.43 9.08
CA TYR A 44 -7.70 -8.00 7.97
C TYR A 44 -7.96 -6.55 7.53
N LEU A 45 -9.12 -5.97 7.88
CA LEU A 45 -9.40 -4.55 7.62
C LEU A 45 -8.42 -3.62 8.34
N ALA A 46 -7.80 -4.08 9.43
CA ALA A 46 -6.76 -3.32 10.13
C ALA A 46 -5.59 -2.92 9.21
N PHE A 47 -5.22 -3.80 8.27
CA PHE A 47 -4.16 -3.50 7.31
C PHE A 47 -4.58 -2.39 6.34
N ILE A 48 -5.82 -2.45 5.83
CA ILE A 48 -6.36 -1.46 4.89
C ILE A 48 -6.41 -0.08 5.54
N VAL A 49 -7.01 -0.01 6.74
CA VAL A 49 -7.14 1.23 7.52
C VAL A 49 -5.76 1.76 7.90
N GLY A 50 -4.85 0.89 8.36
CA GLY A 50 -3.49 1.26 8.74
C GLY A 50 -2.69 1.82 7.57
N TRP A 51 -2.67 1.15 6.42
CA TRP A 51 -1.95 1.64 5.24
C TRP A 51 -2.52 2.96 4.73
N THR A 52 -3.84 3.06 4.59
CA THR A 52 -4.50 4.31 4.18
C THR A 52 -4.23 5.44 5.17
N GLY A 53 -4.36 5.16 6.47
CA GLY A 53 -4.05 6.11 7.53
C GLY A 53 -2.59 6.58 7.50
N GLY A 54 -1.65 5.68 7.16
CA GLY A 54 -0.24 6.01 6.98
C GLY A 54 0.00 7.05 5.87
N TYR A 55 -0.62 6.87 4.71
CA TYR A 55 -0.55 7.86 3.63
C TYR A 55 -1.17 9.20 4.04
N VAL A 56 -2.32 9.19 4.69
CA VAL A 56 -2.95 10.42 5.22
C VAL A 56 -2.03 11.12 6.21
N LEU A 57 -1.36 10.38 7.10
CA LEU A 57 -0.42 10.93 8.07
C LEU A 57 0.81 11.56 7.40
N VAL A 58 1.40 10.89 6.42
CA VAL A 58 2.51 11.45 5.64
C VAL A 58 2.07 12.73 4.95
N ASN A 59 0.94 12.71 4.30
CA ASN A 59 0.44 13.80 3.49
C ASN A 59 0.12 15.04 4.33
N SER A 60 -0.56 14.84 5.47
CA SER A 60 -1.00 15.94 6.32
C SER A 60 0.13 16.52 7.18
N LEU A 61 0.99 15.67 7.73
CA LEU A 61 1.99 16.08 8.71
C LEU A 61 3.41 16.14 8.13
N LEU A 62 3.86 15.07 7.44
CA LEU A 62 5.27 14.95 7.07
C LEU A 62 5.62 15.66 5.76
N ALA A 63 4.78 15.62 4.75
CA ALA A 63 5.08 16.17 3.43
C ALA A 63 5.45 17.66 3.44
N PRO A 64 4.70 18.56 4.12
CA PRO A 64 5.06 19.96 4.23
C PRO A 64 6.39 20.19 4.95
N TYR A 65 6.65 19.41 6.00
CA TYR A 65 7.87 19.47 6.79
C TYR A 65 9.11 19.05 6.00
N LEU A 66 9.05 17.88 5.37
CA LEU A 66 10.14 17.34 4.56
C LEU A 66 10.51 18.28 3.41
N ARG A 67 9.49 18.85 2.76
CA ARG A 67 9.72 19.81 1.68
C ARG A 67 10.34 21.13 2.17
N LYS A 68 9.91 21.63 3.31
CA LYS A 68 10.46 22.87 3.91
C LYS A 68 11.93 22.70 4.29
N PHE A 69 12.30 21.53 4.76
CA PHE A 69 13.67 21.24 5.21
C PHE A 69 14.69 21.20 4.05
N GLY A 70 14.27 20.80 2.84
CA GLY A 70 15.06 20.91 1.62
C GLY A 70 16.15 19.85 1.43
N CYS A 71 16.15 18.77 2.22
CA CYS A 71 17.01 17.60 2.03
C CYS A 71 16.58 16.74 0.84
N TYR A 72 17.48 15.85 0.39
CA TYR A 72 17.19 14.93 -0.72
C TYR A 72 16.84 13.53 -0.28
N THR A 73 17.28 13.12 0.89
CA THR A 73 17.07 11.78 1.43
C THR A 73 16.65 11.82 2.91
N VAL A 74 15.99 10.76 3.36
CA VAL A 74 15.62 10.63 4.78
C VAL A 74 16.84 10.59 5.71
N PRO A 75 17.94 9.88 5.39
CA PRO A 75 19.15 9.93 6.19
C PRO A 75 19.79 11.34 6.28
N ASP A 76 19.72 12.13 5.20
CA ASP A 76 20.19 13.52 5.23
C ASP A 76 19.36 14.38 6.18
N PHE A 77 18.04 14.19 6.16
CA PHE A 77 17.12 14.84 7.09
C PHE A 77 17.45 14.50 8.55
N ILE A 78 17.62 13.22 8.86
CA ILE A 78 17.94 12.74 10.21
C ILE A 78 19.32 13.25 10.65
N GLY A 79 20.32 13.15 9.79
CA GLY A 79 21.67 13.62 10.08
C GLY A 79 21.74 15.12 10.37
N THR A 80 20.96 15.92 9.61
CA THR A 80 20.91 17.38 9.82
C THR A 80 20.08 17.75 11.05
N ARG A 81 19.02 17.01 11.35
CA ARG A 81 18.13 17.29 12.48
C ARG A 81 18.74 16.95 13.83
N TYR A 82 19.38 15.80 13.95
CA TYR A 82 19.93 15.29 15.22
C TYR A 82 21.41 15.56 15.38
N GLY A 83 22.08 15.99 14.31
CA GLY A 83 23.52 16.26 14.30
C GLY A 83 24.36 14.99 14.37
N GLY A 84 25.43 14.95 13.60
CA GLY A 84 26.43 13.91 13.65
C GLY A 84 26.33 12.80 12.62
N ASN A 85 27.49 12.22 12.34
CA ASN A 85 27.65 11.15 11.34
C ASN A 85 27.04 9.84 11.80
N LEU A 86 26.97 9.61 13.11
CA LEU A 86 26.40 8.38 13.67
C LEU A 86 24.89 8.25 13.39
N ALA A 87 24.13 9.31 13.65
CA ALA A 87 22.69 9.34 13.36
C ALA A 87 22.41 9.11 11.88
N ARG A 88 23.20 9.73 11.00
CA ARG A 88 23.12 9.54 9.54
C ARG A 88 23.45 8.11 9.14
N PHE A 89 24.51 7.52 9.73
CA PHE A 89 24.90 6.13 9.45
C PHE A 89 23.80 5.14 9.87
N CYS A 90 23.27 5.27 11.09
CA CYS A 90 22.15 4.43 11.55
C CYS A 90 20.93 4.55 10.63
N ALA A 91 20.59 5.77 10.20
CA ALA A 91 19.49 5.99 9.27
C ALA A 91 19.72 5.33 7.90
N ILE A 92 20.96 5.30 7.40
CA ILE A 92 21.32 4.60 6.15
C ILE A 92 21.14 3.09 6.32
N VAL A 93 21.61 2.50 7.41
CA VAL A 93 21.46 1.07 7.67
C VAL A 93 20.00 0.66 7.72
N VAL A 94 19.18 1.40 8.47
CA VAL A 94 17.74 1.15 8.56
C VAL A 94 17.07 1.28 7.19
N LEU A 95 17.43 2.31 6.42
CA LEU A 95 16.90 2.52 5.06
C LEU A 95 17.23 1.35 4.15
N VAL A 96 18.46 0.85 4.16
CA VAL A 96 18.89 -0.28 3.33
C VAL A 96 18.13 -1.53 3.70
N VAL A 97 18.04 -1.87 4.98
CA VAL A 97 17.33 -3.07 5.46
C VAL A 97 15.84 -2.99 5.13
N ALA A 98 15.18 -1.86 5.41
CA ALA A 98 13.77 -1.68 5.10
C ALA A 98 13.48 -1.76 3.61
N SER A 99 14.31 -1.12 2.78
CA SER A 99 14.16 -1.15 1.32
C SER A 99 14.40 -2.53 0.74
N PHE A 100 15.38 -3.26 1.25
CA PHE A 100 15.66 -4.64 0.82
C PHE A 100 14.49 -5.56 1.12
N THR A 101 13.95 -5.51 2.33
CA THR A 101 12.77 -6.30 2.73
C THR A 101 11.57 -5.97 1.85
N TYR A 102 11.33 -4.69 1.58
CA TYR A 102 10.23 -4.26 0.72
C TYR A 102 10.39 -4.77 -0.73
N VAL A 103 11.57 -4.61 -1.31
CA VAL A 103 11.87 -5.08 -2.69
C VAL A 103 11.70 -6.59 -2.80
N THR A 104 12.15 -7.36 -1.82
CA THR A 104 11.99 -8.82 -1.79
C THR A 104 10.51 -9.21 -1.85
N ALA A 105 9.65 -8.55 -1.09
CA ALA A 105 8.21 -8.79 -1.11
C ALA A 105 7.59 -8.45 -2.49
N GLN A 106 8.01 -7.35 -3.11
CA GLN A 106 7.51 -6.94 -4.43
C GLN A 106 7.96 -7.88 -5.56
N ILE A 107 9.20 -8.35 -5.51
CA ILE A 107 9.72 -9.32 -6.48
C ILE A 107 8.98 -10.64 -6.37
N ASN A 108 8.70 -11.10 -5.15
CA ASN A 108 7.91 -12.30 -4.92
C ASN A 108 6.49 -12.18 -5.52
N ALA A 109 5.81 -11.06 -5.27
CA ALA A 109 4.50 -10.79 -5.86
C ALA A 109 4.55 -10.78 -7.40
N THR A 110 5.56 -10.14 -7.98
CA THR A 110 5.76 -10.08 -9.43
C THR A 110 6.02 -11.48 -10.01
N GLY A 111 6.88 -12.28 -9.38
CA GLY A 111 7.16 -13.66 -9.77
C GLY A 111 5.91 -14.53 -9.74
N THR A 112 5.09 -14.41 -8.70
CA THR A 112 3.83 -15.15 -8.57
C THR A 112 2.84 -14.80 -9.67
N VAL A 113 2.65 -13.50 -9.96
CA VAL A 113 1.74 -13.03 -11.02
C VAL A 113 2.25 -13.48 -12.39
N ALA A 114 3.55 -13.30 -12.67
CA ALA A 114 4.14 -13.70 -13.95
C ALA A 114 4.06 -15.22 -14.16
N ALA A 115 4.34 -16.01 -13.14
CA ALA A 115 4.24 -17.46 -13.21
C ALA A 115 2.81 -17.92 -13.54
N ARG A 116 1.81 -17.29 -12.94
CA ARG A 116 0.40 -17.61 -13.21
C ARG A 116 -0.09 -17.12 -14.56
N ALA A 117 0.30 -15.90 -14.96
CA ALA A 117 -0.15 -15.30 -16.22
C ALA A 117 0.50 -15.95 -17.45
N LEU A 118 1.80 -16.25 -17.38
CA LEU A 118 2.59 -16.79 -18.49
C LEU A 118 2.73 -18.31 -18.44
N GLN A 119 2.22 -18.98 -17.39
CA GLN A 119 2.36 -20.42 -17.17
C GLN A 119 3.82 -20.89 -17.18
N ILE A 120 4.71 -20.08 -16.60
CA ILE A 120 6.15 -20.36 -16.47
C ILE A 120 6.51 -20.68 -15.03
N PRO A 121 7.61 -21.38 -14.77
CA PRO A 121 8.14 -21.56 -13.41
C PRO A 121 8.36 -20.22 -12.70
N PHE A 122 8.11 -20.19 -11.40
CA PHE A 122 8.22 -18.98 -10.56
C PHE A 122 9.57 -18.27 -10.71
N GLU A 123 10.65 -19.01 -10.79
CA GLU A 123 12.02 -18.48 -10.91
C GLU A 123 12.20 -17.61 -12.16
N TYR A 124 11.70 -18.07 -13.30
CA TYR A 124 11.73 -17.28 -14.55
C TYR A 124 10.85 -16.03 -14.47
N GLY A 125 9.69 -16.11 -13.79
CA GLY A 125 8.83 -14.97 -13.54
C GLY A 125 9.51 -13.89 -12.73
N VAL A 126 10.27 -14.27 -11.71
CA VAL A 126 11.09 -13.35 -10.88
C VAL A 126 12.13 -12.63 -11.74
N TRP A 127 12.90 -13.37 -12.54
CA TRP A 127 13.94 -12.78 -13.39
C TRP A 127 13.36 -11.85 -14.46
N PHE A 128 12.26 -12.22 -15.07
CA PHE A 128 11.57 -11.39 -16.06
C PHE A 128 11.14 -10.03 -15.47
N GLY A 129 10.53 -10.05 -14.28
CA GLY A 129 10.14 -8.83 -13.56
C GLY A 129 11.35 -7.99 -13.15
N LEU A 130 12.38 -8.63 -12.59
CA LEU A 130 13.59 -7.95 -12.12
C LEU A 130 14.32 -7.21 -13.25
N VAL A 131 14.51 -7.85 -14.40
CA VAL A 131 15.17 -7.23 -15.56
C VAL A 131 14.40 -5.99 -16.03
N GLY A 132 13.07 -6.08 -16.13
CA GLY A 132 12.24 -4.93 -16.51
C GLY A 132 12.38 -3.75 -15.54
N ILE A 133 12.33 -4.02 -14.24
CA ILE A 133 12.48 -3.00 -13.20
C ILE A 133 13.87 -2.36 -13.26
N LEU A 134 14.92 -3.16 -13.38
CA LEU A 134 16.30 -2.67 -13.45
C LEU A 134 16.54 -1.80 -14.68
N LEU A 135 16.08 -2.22 -15.84
CA LEU A 135 16.20 -1.43 -17.07
C LEU A 135 15.53 -0.04 -16.92
N CYS A 136 14.29 -0.01 -16.46
CA CYS A 136 13.58 1.25 -16.26
C CYS A 136 14.25 2.14 -15.21
N SER A 137 14.74 1.56 -14.11
CA SER A 137 15.32 2.34 -13.01
C SER A 137 16.72 2.86 -13.33
N VAL A 138 17.59 2.02 -13.91
CA VAL A 138 18.98 2.40 -14.22
C VAL A 138 19.05 3.39 -15.38
N LEU A 139 18.29 3.15 -16.45
CA LEU A 139 18.33 4.02 -17.64
C LEU A 139 17.56 5.33 -17.46
N GLY A 140 16.47 5.32 -16.71
CA GLY A 140 15.55 6.44 -16.67
C GLY A 140 15.56 7.28 -15.40
N GLY A 141 16.11 6.76 -14.30
CA GLY A 141 16.13 7.44 -13.00
C GLY A 141 14.73 7.80 -12.46
N MET A 142 14.68 8.70 -11.48
CA MET A 142 13.43 9.09 -10.80
C MET A 142 12.34 9.67 -11.73
N ARG A 143 12.74 10.32 -12.81
CA ARG A 143 11.79 10.91 -13.76
C ARG A 143 11.06 9.82 -14.55
N ALA A 144 11.78 8.84 -15.06
CA ALA A 144 11.18 7.73 -15.80
C ALA A 144 10.30 6.87 -14.87
N VAL A 145 10.80 6.57 -13.68
CA VAL A 145 10.02 5.83 -12.65
C VAL A 145 8.69 6.52 -12.37
N THR A 146 8.68 7.85 -12.20
CA THR A 146 7.42 8.57 -11.94
C THR A 146 6.46 8.53 -13.12
N TRP A 147 6.94 8.70 -14.36
CA TRP A 147 6.08 8.62 -15.54
C TRP A 147 5.53 7.21 -15.76
N THR A 148 6.34 6.19 -15.53
CA THR A 148 5.90 4.80 -15.57
C THR A 148 4.79 4.55 -14.55
N GLN A 149 4.93 5.08 -13.33
CA GLN A 149 3.90 4.93 -12.29
C GLN A 149 2.62 5.71 -12.59
N VAL A 150 2.70 6.86 -13.26
CA VAL A 150 1.50 7.57 -13.76
C VAL A 150 0.74 6.70 -14.76
N ALA A 151 1.45 6.08 -15.70
CA ALA A 151 0.83 5.15 -16.65
C ALA A 151 0.23 3.92 -15.93
N GLN A 152 0.98 3.34 -14.99
CA GLN A 152 0.52 2.23 -14.16
C GLN A 152 -0.73 2.60 -13.36
N TYR A 153 -0.80 3.80 -12.77
CA TYR A 153 -1.96 4.28 -12.04
C TYR A 153 -3.25 4.20 -12.88
N ILE A 154 -3.19 4.66 -14.13
CA ILE A 154 -4.36 4.63 -15.02
C ILE A 154 -4.78 3.17 -15.29
N VAL A 155 -3.83 2.31 -15.61
CA VAL A 155 -4.10 0.89 -15.87
C VAL A 155 -4.65 0.20 -14.62
N LEU A 156 -4.07 0.46 -13.46
CA LEU A 156 -4.48 -0.15 -12.19
C LEU A 156 -5.88 0.28 -11.76
N ILE A 157 -6.25 1.56 -11.91
CA ILE A 157 -7.61 2.03 -11.62
C ILE A 157 -8.64 1.27 -12.46
N ILE A 158 -8.37 1.11 -13.76
CA ILE A 158 -9.25 0.35 -14.64
C ILE A 158 -9.30 -1.13 -14.20
N ALA A 159 -8.15 -1.72 -13.90
CA ALA A 159 -8.03 -3.10 -13.46
C ALA A 159 -8.73 -3.38 -12.10
N TYR A 160 -8.84 -2.38 -11.23
CA TYR A 160 -9.64 -2.50 -10.00
C TYR A 160 -11.14 -2.34 -10.25
N LEU A 161 -11.52 -1.34 -11.06
CA LEU A 161 -12.93 -1.02 -11.27
C LEU A 161 -13.66 -2.09 -12.08
N VAL A 162 -13.04 -2.63 -13.10
CA VAL A 162 -13.70 -3.61 -14.01
C VAL A 162 -14.19 -4.84 -13.23
N PRO A 163 -13.38 -5.57 -12.46
CA PRO A 163 -13.84 -6.73 -11.69
C PRO A 163 -14.89 -6.36 -10.64
N VAL A 164 -14.71 -5.22 -9.95
CA VAL A 164 -15.64 -4.77 -8.91
C VAL A 164 -17.01 -4.47 -9.50
N ILE A 165 -17.07 -3.71 -10.60
CA ILE A 165 -18.32 -3.39 -11.29
C ILE A 165 -18.97 -4.67 -11.85
N TRP A 166 -18.18 -5.54 -12.46
CA TRP A 166 -18.68 -6.80 -13.02
C TRP A 166 -19.27 -7.71 -11.94
N MET A 167 -18.58 -7.87 -10.81
CA MET A 167 -19.08 -8.64 -9.67
C MET A 167 -20.31 -8.01 -9.03
N SER A 168 -20.33 -6.70 -8.89
CA SER A 168 -21.47 -5.96 -8.35
C SER A 168 -22.73 -6.17 -9.21
N ASN A 169 -22.60 -6.05 -10.53
CA ASN A 169 -23.72 -6.33 -11.44
C ASN A 169 -24.18 -7.78 -11.39
N LYS A 170 -23.26 -8.73 -11.22
CA LYS A 170 -23.59 -10.16 -11.13
C LYS A 170 -24.34 -10.54 -9.85
N GLN A 171 -24.20 -9.72 -8.80
CA GLN A 171 -24.84 -9.88 -7.51
C GLN A 171 -26.09 -8.99 -7.34
N ASP A 172 -26.52 -8.32 -8.42
CA ASP A 172 -27.65 -7.37 -8.44
C ASP A 172 -27.49 -6.17 -7.47
N PHE A 173 -26.26 -5.82 -7.12
CA PHE A 173 -25.95 -4.68 -6.25
C PHE A 173 -25.82 -3.34 -7.01
N GLY A 174 -26.01 -3.34 -8.33
CA GLY A 174 -25.89 -2.11 -9.16
C GLY A 174 -24.45 -1.75 -9.51
N LEU A 175 -24.29 -0.58 -10.13
CA LEU A 175 -23.02 -0.17 -10.76
C LEU A 175 -21.94 0.23 -9.75
N ILE A 176 -22.33 0.76 -8.59
CA ILE A 176 -21.41 1.31 -7.59
C ILE A 176 -21.67 0.63 -6.25
N GLN A 177 -20.91 -0.40 -5.97
CA GLN A 177 -21.02 -1.22 -4.77
C GLN A 177 -20.86 -0.43 -3.47
N GLN A 178 -20.13 0.69 -3.49
CA GLN A 178 -19.93 1.53 -2.31
C GLN A 178 -21.24 2.12 -1.76
N PHE A 179 -22.23 2.36 -2.60
CA PHE A 179 -23.54 2.88 -2.18
C PHE A 179 -24.47 1.77 -1.64
N VAL A 180 -24.21 0.52 -2.02
CA VAL A 180 -25.02 -0.65 -1.64
C VAL A 180 -24.25 -1.54 -0.65
N CYS A 181 -23.23 -1.00 -0.01
CA CYS A 181 -22.38 -1.75 0.92
C CYS A 181 -23.18 -2.35 2.09
N GLY A 182 -24.25 -1.69 2.54
CA GLY A 182 -25.14 -2.20 3.59
C GLY A 182 -25.83 -3.51 3.21
N ASP A 183 -26.39 -3.58 2.02
CA ASP A 183 -27.08 -4.78 1.52
C ASP A 183 -26.08 -5.91 1.26
N ALA A 184 -24.90 -5.57 0.72
CA ALA A 184 -23.84 -6.55 0.52
C ALA A 184 -23.36 -7.16 1.85
N VAL A 185 -23.21 -6.34 2.89
CA VAL A 185 -22.81 -6.81 4.24
C VAL A 185 -23.92 -7.67 4.85
N ALA A 186 -25.19 -7.30 4.70
CA ALA A 186 -26.32 -8.12 5.15
C ALA A 186 -26.33 -9.50 4.47
N ARG A 187 -26.11 -9.53 3.15
CA ARG A 187 -26.02 -10.78 2.39
C ARG A 187 -24.84 -11.65 2.81
N ILE A 188 -23.69 -11.03 3.09
CA ILE A 188 -22.52 -11.74 3.61
C ILE A 188 -22.85 -12.33 4.99
N ALA A 189 -23.52 -11.58 5.87
CA ALA A 189 -23.90 -12.07 7.19
C ALA A 189 -24.82 -13.31 7.12
N GLU A 190 -25.80 -13.31 6.22
CA GLU A 190 -26.66 -14.48 5.97
C GLU A 190 -25.84 -15.69 5.51
N LEU A 191 -24.92 -15.48 4.57
CA LEU A 191 -24.05 -16.56 4.05
C LEU A 191 -23.08 -17.07 5.12
N GLU A 192 -22.53 -16.20 5.95
CA GLU A 192 -21.67 -16.58 7.07
C GLU A 192 -22.42 -17.46 8.08
N VAL A 193 -23.67 -17.12 8.38
CA VAL A 193 -24.52 -17.93 9.26
C VAL A 193 -24.84 -19.28 8.62
N MET A 194 -25.24 -19.30 7.33
CA MET A 194 -25.55 -20.54 6.63
C MET A 194 -24.36 -21.49 6.52
N HIS A 195 -23.16 -20.95 6.32
CA HIS A 195 -21.92 -21.74 6.18
C HIS A 195 -21.12 -21.86 7.47
N GLN A 196 -21.67 -21.41 8.61
CA GLN A 196 -21.03 -21.45 9.93
C GLN A 196 -19.61 -20.83 9.95
N VAL A 197 -19.39 -19.82 9.14
CA VAL A 197 -18.10 -19.12 9.07
C VAL A 197 -17.87 -18.35 10.37
N GLY A 198 -16.71 -18.55 10.99
CA GLY A 198 -16.35 -17.86 12.23
C GLY A 198 -17.09 -18.32 13.48
N SER A 199 -17.86 -19.42 13.43
CA SER A 199 -18.50 -19.99 14.60
C SER A 199 -17.47 -20.62 15.55
N LEU A 200 -17.72 -20.52 16.86
CA LEU A 200 -16.91 -21.14 17.92
C LEU A 200 -17.01 -22.69 17.92
N LEU A 201 -17.69 -23.27 16.96
CA LEU A 201 -17.83 -24.71 16.81
C LEU A 201 -16.58 -25.34 16.20
N PRO A 202 -16.27 -26.61 16.53
CA PRO A 202 -15.00 -27.22 16.16
C PRO A 202 -14.82 -27.42 14.65
N PRO A 203 -13.65 -27.78 14.17
CA PRO A 203 -13.01 -27.47 12.89
C PRO A 203 -13.59 -28.17 11.65
N GLN A 204 -14.89 -28.27 11.55
CA GLN A 204 -15.59 -28.77 10.34
C GLN A 204 -16.17 -27.65 9.46
N SER A 205 -16.10 -26.41 9.91
CA SER A 205 -16.36 -25.23 9.07
C SER A 205 -15.31 -25.15 7.98
N VAL A 206 -15.71 -24.76 6.79
CA VAL A 206 -14.85 -24.55 5.61
C VAL A 206 -13.56 -23.89 6.06
N SER A 207 -12.56 -24.72 6.15
CA SER A 207 -11.30 -24.56 6.86
C SER A 207 -10.71 -23.15 6.87
N GLY A 208 -10.66 -22.50 8.01
CA GLY A 208 -9.79 -21.38 8.27
C GLY A 208 -10.32 -19.99 7.89
N LEU A 209 -11.55 -19.85 7.41
CA LEU A 209 -12.17 -18.56 7.14
C LEU A 209 -12.62 -17.89 8.43
N LYS A 210 -12.29 -16.59 8.55
CA LYS A 210 -12.76 -15.74 9.66
C LYS A 210 -13.90 -14.86 9.17
N ALA A 211 -14.92 -14.67 10.02
CA ALA A 211 -16.06 -13.83 9.68
C ALA A 211 -15.66 -12.38 9.36
N LEU A 212 -16.20 -11.85 8.28
CA LEU A 212 -16.01 -10.46 7.88
C LEU A 212 -16.96 -9.52 8.63
N THR A 213 -18.18 -10.01 8.92
CA THR A 213 -19.26 -9.21 9.51
C THR A 213 -19.20 -9.15 11.03
N VAL A 214 -18.53 -10.10 11.68
CA VAL A 214 -18.40 -10.14 13.14
C VAL A 214 -17.08 -9.49 13.56
N PRO A 215 -17.12 -8.26 14.11
CA PRO A 215 -15.92 -7.62 14.61
C PRO A 215 -15.40 -8.40 15.84
N HIS A 216 -14.09 -8.65 15.84
CA HIS A 216 -13.42 -9.27 16.99
C HIS A 216 -14.05 -10.61 17.42
N SER A 217 -14.24 -11.49 16.46
CA SER A 217 -15.04 -12.73 16.51
C SER A 217 -14.64 -13.75 17.59
N THR A 218 -13.71 -13.45 18.46
CA THR A 218 -13.34 -14.32 19.56
C THR A 218 -13.80 -13.73 20.89
N VAL A 219 -15.02 -14.06 21.25
CA VAL A 219 -15.57 -13.80 22.60
C VAL A 219 -14.64 -14.37 23.71
N ALA A 220 -13.89 -15.43 23.38
CA ALA A 220 -12.88 -16.02 24.27
C ALA A 220 -11.68 -15.11 24.56
N GLU A 221 -11.38 -14.11 23.69
CA GLU A 221 -10.25 -13.20 23.90
C GLU A 221 -10.62 -11.89 24.61
N GLY A 222 -11.90 -11.70 24.99
CA GLY A 222 -12.38 -10.51 25.73
C GLY A 222 -11.80 -9.21 25.20
N GLY A 223 -12.13 -8.04 25.60
CA GLY A 223 -11.71 -6.75 25.05
C GLY A 223 -10.28 -6.56 24.49
N LEU A 224 -9.40 -7.56 24.64
CA LEU A 224 -8.08 -7.65 24.02
C LEU A 224 -8.11 -7.70 22.48
N ALA A 225 -9.15 -8.26 21.87
CA ALA A 225 -9.23 -8.36 20.43
C ALA A 225 -9.40 -6.98 19.76
N ALA A 226 -10.22 -6.11 20.35
CA ALA A 226 -10.37 -4.72 19.88
C ALA A 226 -9.06 -3.93 20.04
N TRP A 227 -8.35 -4.10 21.16
CA TRP A 227 -7.08 -3.46 21.39
C TRP A 227 -6.00 -3.94 20.41
N LYS A 228 -5.93 -5.25 20.15
CA LYS A 228 -5.02 -5.81 19.14
C LYS A 228 -5.30 -5.22 17.75
N PHE A 229 -6.56 -5.06 17.37
CA PHE A 229 -6.95 -4.43 16.12
C PHE A 229 -6.44 -2.97 16.03
N VAL A 230 -6.72 -2.16 17.04
CA VAL A 230 -6.25 -0.77 17.10
C VAL A 230 -4.72 -0.69 17.08
N THR A 231 -4.05 -1.54 17.86
CA THR A 231 -2.58 -1.59 17.89
C THR A 231 -2.01 -1.96 16.52
N LEU A 232 -2.63 -2.91 15.81
CA LEU A 232 -2.22 -3.30 14.47
C LEU A 232 -2.44 -2.15 13.47
N VAL A 233 -3.57 -1.45 13.54
CA VAL A 233 -3.84 -0.25 12.72
C VAL A 233 -2.76 0.80 12.95
N LEU A 234 -2.46 1.13 14.19
CA LEU A 234 -1.44 2.12 14.53
C LEU A 234 -0.04 1.68 14.07
N CYS A 235 0.30 0.42 14.27
CA CYS A 235 1.57 -0.15 13.81
C CYS A 235 1.71 -0.02 12.29
N MET A 236 0.69 -0.41 11.53
CA MET A 236 0.69 -0.31 10.06
C MET A 236 0.70 1.15 9.61
N MET A 237 -0.03 2.04 10.29
CA MET A 237 -0.07 3.46 9.97
C MET A 237 1.30 4.13 10.16
N LEU A 238 1.95 3.90 11.29
CA LEU A 238 3.28 4.45 11.56
C LEU A 238 4.36 3.82 10.68
N GLY A 239 4.27 2.50 10.45
CA GLY A 239 5.16 1.77 9.57
C GLY A 239 5.09 2.31 8.13
N THR A 240 3.90 2.48 7.59
CA THR A 240 3.69 3.05 6.25
C THR A 240 4.18 4.49 6.16
N ALA A 241 3.92 5.30 7.18
CA ALA A 241 4.36 6.69 7.22
C ALA A 241 5.88 6.85 7.27
N SER A 242 6.61 5.84 7.71
CA SER A 242 8.08 5.85 7.78
C SER A 242 8.78 5.27 6.55
N LEU A 243 8.04 4.75 5.56
CA LEU A 243 8.63 4.12 4.38
C LEU A 243 9.44 5.12 3.53
N PRO A 244 10.73 4.86 3.29
CA PRO A 244 11.61 5.82 2.66
C PRO A 244 11.19 6.20 1.23
N HIS A 245 10.68 5.24 0.45
CA HIS A 245 10.28 5.47 -0.94
C HIS A 245 9.07 6.41 -1.05
N ILE A 246 8.15 6.39 -0.08
CA ILE A 246 7.02 7.34 -0.01
C ILE A 246 7.55 8.74 0.34
N LEU A 247 8.39 8.84 1.36
CA LEU A 247 8.92 10.12 1.83
C LEU A 247 9.79 10.82 0.77
N MET A 248 10.56 10.07 -0.02
CA MET A 248 11.43 10.62 -1.06
C MET A 248 10.67 11.39 -2.14
N ARG A 249 9.41 11.04 -2.43
CA ARG A 249 8.59 11.76 -3.41
C ARG A 249 8.32 13.20 -3.03
N TYR A 250 8.15 13.48 -1.75
CA TYR A 250 7.87 14.83 -1.28
C TYR A 250 9.09 15.75 -1.34
N PHE A 251 10.30 15.20 -1.36
CA PHE A 251 11.51 15.99 -1.62
C PHE A 251 11.61 16.47 -3.07
N THR A 252 10.96 15.77 -4.01
CA THR A 252 11.00 16.11 -5.44
C THR A 252 9.92 17.09 -5.89
N THR A 253 8.95 17.43 -5.02
CA THR A 253 7.88 18.39 -5.34
C THR A 253 8.43 19.81 -5.49
N PRO A 254 7.81 20.65 -6.37
CA PRO A 254 8.33 21.99 -6.65
C PRO A 254 8.20 22.98 -5.48
N SER A 255 7.16 22.86 -4.67
CA SER A 255 6.90 23.78 -3.54
C SER A 255 6.13 23.08 -2.42
N VAL A 256 6.02 23.73 -1.24
CA VAL A 256 5.19 23.23 -0.12
C VAL A 256 3.71 23.22 -0.49
N ALA A 257 3.25 24.23 -1.26
CA ALA A 257 1.88 24.25 -1.76
C ALA A 257 1.62 23.10 -2.74
N ALA A 258 2.59 22.81 -3.62
CA ALA A 258 2.54 21.67 -4.52
C ALA A 258 2.57 20.34 -3.79
N ALA A 259 3.32 20.21 -2.71
CA ALA A 259 3.32 19.02 -1.86
C ALA A 259 1.94 18.78 -1.21
N ARG A 260 1.26 19.85 -0.78
CA ARG A 260 -0.11 19.77 -0.26
C ARG A 260 -1.13 19.46 -1.36
N GLY A 261 -1.00 20.09 -2.53
CA GLY A 261 -1.91 19.86 -3.66
C GLY A 261 -1.75 18.49 -4.33
N SER A 262 -0.63 17.81 -4.16
CA SER A 262 -0.46 16.43 -4.64
C SER A 262 -1.15 15.39 -3.76
N VAL A 263 -1.74 15.82 -2.66
CA VAL A 263 -2.47 15.01 -1.67
C VAL A 263 -3.97 14.96 -1.97
N ALA A 264 -4.51 16.01 -2.57
CA ALA A 264 -5.92 16.11 -2.97
C ALA A 264 -6.15 15.46 -4.34
#